data_b3a21ed540f7775a15ec956e9633f862
#
_entry.id   b3a21ed540f7775a15ec956e9633f862
#
_cell.length_a   1.000
_cell.length_b   1.000
_cell.length_c   1.000
_cell.angle_alpha   90.00
_cell.angle_beta   90.00
_cell.angle_gamma   90.00
#
_symmetry.space_group_name_H-M   'P 1'
#
loop_
_entity.id
_entity.type
_entity.pdbx_description
1 polymer ?
#
loop_
_entity_poly.entity_id
_entity_poly.type
_entity_poly.pdbx_seq_one_letter_code
_entity_poly.pdbx_strand_id
1 'polypeptide(L)'
;SRDSFMALARDLVNESRKETGNISYHLCVDRADQLHFTFIEEWQDTNAIKAHNSSIHFSRIVPQLRECAAKAGNSCFYDELY
;
A
#
# COMPACT_ATOMS: atom_id res chain seq x y z
N SER A 1 -16.27 0.23 6.46
CA SER A 1 -16.13 -0.86 7.42
C SER A 1 -14.78 -1.56 7.27
N ARG A 2 -14.40 -2.33 8.27
CA ARG A 2 -13.16 -3.11 8.24
C ARG A 2 -13.15 -4.10 7.07
N ASP A 3 -14.26 -4.77 6.81
CA ASP A 3 -14.35 -5.76 5.73
C ASP A 3 -14.21 -5.11 4.36
N SER A 4 -14.81 -3.94 4.16
CA SER A 4 -14.65 -3.17 2.92
C SER A 4 -13.21 -2.72 2.73
N PHE A 5 -12.56 -2.22 3.79
CA PHE A 5 -11.15 -1.84 3.76
C PHE A 5 -10.27 -3.02 3.39
N MET A 6 -10.49 -4.18 4.05
CA MET A 6 -9.68 -5.37 3.80
C MET A 6 -9.80 -5.88 2.36
N ALA A 7 -11.01 -5.86 1.80
CA ALA A 7 -11.23 -6.28 0.42
C ALA A 7 -10.50 -5.36 -0.58
N LEU A 8 -10.62 -4.04 -0.41
CA LEU A 8 -9.94 -3.06 -1.24
C LEU A 8 -8.40 -3.17 -1.11
N ALA A 9 -7.92 -3.33 0.12
CA ALA A 9 -6.50 -3.45 0.38
C ALA A 9 -5.92 -4.73 -0.24
N ARG A 10 -6.66 -5.83 -0.20
CA ARG A 10 -6.24 -7.08 -0.85
C ARG A 10 -6.08 -6.90 -2.36
N ASP A 11 -7.03 -6.23 -3.00
CA ASP A 11 -6.95 -5.94 -4.42
C ASP A 11 -5.72 -5.09 -4.75
N LEU A 12 -5.45 -4.07 -3.94
CA LEU A 12 -4.26 -3.22 -4.12
C LEU A 12 -2.98 -4.03 -3.99
N VAL A 13 -2.88 -4.88 -2.98
CA VAL A 13 -1.72 -5.76 -2.77
C VAL A 13 -1.51 -6.67 -3.96
N ASN A 14 -2.57 -7.34 -4.41
CA ASN A 14 -2.48 -8.30 -5.52
C ASN A 14 -2.05 -7.62 -6.82
N GLU A 15 -2.61 -6.46 -7.14
CA GLU A 15 -2.27 -5.74 -8.37
C GLU A 15 -0.89 -5.11 -8.29
N SER A 16 -0.50 -4.60 -7.13
CA SER A 16 0.82 -4.01 -6.94
C SER A 16 1.94 -5.05 -7.06
N ARG A 17 1.72 -6.26 -6.59
CA ARG A 17 2.69 -7.36 -6.71
C ARG A 17 2.94 -7.78 -8.16
N LYS A 18 2.04 -7.48 -9.08
CA LYS A 18 2.21 -7.76 -10.51
C LYS A 18 3.04 -6.72 -11.22
N GLU A 19 3.31 -5.58 -10.60
CA GLU A 19 4.12 -4.52 -11.20
C GLU A 19 5.57 -4.98 -11.34
N THR A 20 6.17 -4.68 -12.49
CA THR A 20 7.51 -5.17 -12.85
C THR A 20 8.57 -4.80 -11.83
N GLY A 21 8.51 -3.59 -11.30
CA GLY A 21 9.51 -3.10 -10.35
C GLY A 21 9.21 -3.39 -8.89
N ASN A 22 8.13 -4.12 -8.59
CA ASN A 22 7.80 -4.46 -7.21
C ASN A 22 8.61 -5.66 -6.74
N ILE A 23 9.31 -5.51 -5.61
CA ILE A 23 10.04 -6.59 -4.95
C ILE A 23 9.14 -7.26 -3.91
N SER A 24 8.48 -6.45 -3.08
CA SER A 24 7.53 -6.97 -2.10
C SER A 24 6.47 -5.91 -1.79
N TYR A 25 5.30 -6.36 -1.37
CA TYR A 25 4.18 -5.50 -1.03
C TYR A 25 3.32 -6.20 0.00
N HIS A 26 3.25 -5.66 1.22
CA HIS A 26 2.54 -6.28 2.34
C HIS A 26 1.64 -5.27 3.04
N LEU A 27 0.46 -5.72 3.43
CA LEU A 27 -0.39 -4.99 4.36
C LEU A 27 -0.20 -5.60 5.74
N CYS A 28 0.15 -4.76 6.71
CA CYS A 28 0.37 -5.18 8.09
C CYS A 28 -0.58 -4.44 9.03
N VAL A 29 -0.92 -5.08 10.14
CA VAL A 29 -1.70 -4.46 11.20
C VAL A 29 -0.84 -4.38 12.45
N ASP A 30 -0.95 -3.27 13.18
CA ASP A 30 -0.25 -3.08 14.44
C ASP A 30 -0.81 -4.06 15.49
N ARG A 31 0.08 -4.79 16.17
CA ARG A 31 -0.33 -5.73 17.21
C ARG A 31 -1.04 -5.05 18.38
N ALA A 32 -0.62 -3.83 18.70
CA ALA A 32 -1.14 -3.06 19.82
C ALA A 32 -2.40 -2.29 19.46
N ASP A 33 -2.62 -2.00 18.17
CA ASP A 33 -3.76 -1.22 17.69
C ASP A 33 -4.28 -1.82 16.38
N GLN A 34 -5.33 -2.60 16.46
CA GLN A 34 -5.94 -3.31 15.33
C GLN A 34 -6.62 -2.39 14.31
N LEU A 35 -6.67 -1.10 14.58
CA LEU A 35 -7.17 -0.08 13.65
C LEU A 35 -6.04 0.63 12.90
N HIS A 36 -4.79 0.31 13.23
CA HIS A 36 -3.61 0.90 12.60
C HIS A 36 -3.01 -0.07 11.58
N PHE A 37 -3.14 0.26 10.31
CA PHE A 37 -2.62 -0.53 9.20
C PHE A 37 -1.45 0.18 8.53
N THR A 38 -0.49 -0.61 8.04
CA THR A 38 0.69 -0.09 7.33
C THR A 38 0.96 -0.95 6.11
N PHE A 39 1.15 -0.32 4.96
CA PHE A 39 1.70 -0.98 3.79
C PHE A 39 3.21 -0.93 3.86
N ILE A 40 3.86 -2.09 3.78
CA ILE A 40 5.33 -2.19 3.74
C ILE A 40 5.70 -2.69 2.35
N GLU A 41 6.46 -1.86 1.63
CA GLU A 41 6.72 -2.06 0.20
C GLU A 41 8.21 -1.96 -0.09
N GLU A 42 8.67 -2.81 -1.00
CA GLU A 42 10.01 -2.71 -1.56
C GLU A 42 9.93 -2.60 -3.08
N TRP A 43 10.67 -1.65 -3.63
CA TRP A 43 10.67 -1.36 -5.06
C TRP A 43 12.10 -1.38 -5.59
N GLN A 44 12.23 -1.78 -6.85
CA GLN A 44 13.52 -1.91 -7.52
C GLN A 44 14.26 -0.57 -7.60
N ASP A 45 13.52 0.51 -7.89
CA ASP A 45 14.06 1.87 -8.00
C ASP A 45 12.95 2.92 -7.88
N THR A 46 13.34 4.19 -7.92
CA THR A 46 12.40 5.32 -7.84
C THR A 46 11.41 5.34 -9.00
N ASN A 47 11.83 4.92 -10.20
CA ASN A 47 10.94 4.87 -11.36
C ASN A 47 9.81 3.86 -11.16
N ALA A 48 10.09 2.74 -10.51
CA ALA A 48 9.07 1.75 -10.15
C ALA A 48 8.04 2.32 -9.18
N ILE A 49 8.48 3.12 -8.22
CA ILE A 49 7.58 3.80 -7.28
C ILE A 49 6.68 4.80 -8.02
N LYS A 50 7.24 5.59 -8.94
CA LYS A 50 6.46 6.53 -9.75
C LYS A 50 5.44 5.82 -10.62
N ALA A 51 5.81 4.71 -11.23
CA ALA A 51 4.91 3.89 -12.04
C ALA A 51 3.75 3.35 -11.18
N HIS A 52 4.06 2.87 -9.97
CA HIS A 52 3.04 2.41 -9.01
C HIS A 52 2.06 3.52 -8.66
N ASN A 53 2.55 4.70 -8.29
CA ASN A 53 1.71 5.84 -7.91
C ASN A 53 0.82 6.33 -9.06
N SER A 54 1.21 6.07 -10.29
CA SER A 54 0.45 6.45 -11.50
C SER A 54 -0.42 5.31 -12.04
N SER A 55 -0.38 4.14 -11.42
CA SER A 55 -1.11 2.96 -11.90
C SER A 55 -2.63 3.12 -11.76
N ILE A 56 -3.35 2.39 -12.59
CA ILE A 56 -4.82 2.38 -12.55
C ILE A 56 -5.32 1.88 -11.21
N HIS A 57 -4.75 0.79 -10.70
CA HIS A 57 -5.17 0.22 -9.42
C HIS A 57 -4.90 1.17 -8.25
N PHE A 58 -3.75 1.87 -8.23
CA PHE A 58 -3.47 2.87 -7.21
C PHE A 58 -4.51 3.99 -7.26
N SER A 59 -4.73 4.56 -8.45
CA SER A 59 -5.66 5.69 -8.63
C SER A 59 -7.11 5.31 -8.29
N ARG A 60 -7.49 4.07 -8.52
CA ARG A 60 -8.84 3.57 -8.23
C ARG A 60 -9.03 3.22 -6.77
N ILE A 61 -8.07 2.53 -6.16
CA ILE A 61 -8.24 1.93 -4.84
C ILE A 61 -7.85 2.87 -3.70
N VAL A 62 -6.72 3.58 -3.81
CA VAL A 62 -6.19 4.38 -2.70
C VAL A 62 -7.16 5.46 -2.21
N PRO A 63 -7.86 6.22 -3.08
CA PRO A 63 -8.86 7.16 -2.58
C PRO A 63 -9.96 6.49 -1.76
N GLN A 64 -10.39 5.30 -2.15
CA GLN A 64 -11.41 4.55 -1.42
C GLN A 64 -10.90 4.06 -0.08
N LEU A 65 -9.63 3.64 0.01
CA LEU A 65 -9.00 3.28 1.28
C LEU A 65 -8.95 4.47 2.23
N ARG A 66 -8.63 5.65 1.72
CA ARG A 66 -8.61 6.88 2.51
C ARG A 66 -9.98 7.24 3.07
N GLU A 67 -11.04 7.01 2.30
CA GLU A 67 -12.42 7.22 2.78
C GLU A 67 -12.78 6.28 3.92
N CYS A 68 -12.24 5.06 3.91
CA CYS A 68 -12.49 4.07 4.96
C CYS A 68 -11.62 4.30 6.21
N ALA A 69 -10.57 5.12 6.10
CA ALA A 69 -9.62 5.34 7.19
C ALA A 69 -10.10 6.44 8.13
N ALA A 70 -9.86 6.28 9.43
CA ALA A 70 -10.20 7.28 10.43
C ALA A 70 -9.23 8.47 10.42
N LYS A 71 -8.01 8.28 9.90
CA LYS A 71 -6.96 9.28 9.84
C LYS A 71 -6.25 9.22 8.50
N ALA A 72 -5.71 10.37 8.06
CA ALA A 72 -4.83 10.41 6.90
C ALA A 72 -3.54 9.60 7.20
N GLY A 73 -3.07 8.91 6.18
CA GLY A 73 -1.83 8.15 6.27
C GLY A 73 -0.60 9.02 6.04
N ASN A 74 0.55 8.48 6.44
CA ASN A 74 1.85 9.06 6.18
C ASN A 74 2.65 8.13 5.27
N SER A 75 3.56 8.70 4.48
CA SER A 75 4.51 7.93 3.70
C SER A 75 5.91 8.23 4.17
N CYS A 76 6.69 7.17 4.40
CA CYS A 76 8.11 7.27 4.73
C CYS A 76 8.90 6.41 3.76
N PHE A 77 10.04 6.91 3.31
CA PHE A 77 10.91 6.19 2.39
C PHE A 77 12.20 5.84 3.08
N TYR A 78 12.65 4.61 2.86
CA TYR A 78 13.85 4.08 3.48
C TYR A 78 14.76 3.47 2.42
N ASP A 79 16.06 3.64 2.56
CA ASP A 79 17.04 2.93 1.76
C ASP A 79 17.60 1.79 2.61
N GLU A 80 17.65 0.58 2.05
CA GLU A 80 18.23 -0.57 2.73
C GLU A 80 19.75 -0.45 2.69
N LEU A 81 20.39 -0.55 3.87
CA LEU A 81 21.83 -0.43 4.00
C LEU A 81 22.53 -1.79 4.10
N TYR A 82 21.85 -2.81 4.61
CA TYR A 82 22.40 -4.14 4.82
C TYR A 82 21.47 -5.22 4.33
#